data_582bf01bea3ce5a4653d4871487e7b7e
#
_entry.id   582bf01bea3ce5a4653d4871487e7b7e
#
_cell.length_a   1.000
_cell.length_b   1.000
_cell.length_c   1.000
_cell.angle_alpha   90.00
_cell.angle_beta   90.00
_cell.angle_gamma   90.00
#
_symmetry.space_group_name_H-M   'P 1'
#
loop_
_entity.id
_entity.type
_entity.pdbx_description
1 polymer ?
#
loop_
_entity_poly.entity_id
_entity_poly.type
_entity_poly.pdbx_seq_one_letter_code
_entity_poly.pdbx_strand_id
1 'polypeptide(L)'
;MGKIKFSKTLQFLTANLNKIAGGDMRFSLESDDEEVQAGEVFRARAIVCAPEDKDRTLTRITINIRGQIQRDGQWQDYSEDANAAEDVPLPAGHEYVIPIVIKIPHEAVLSEDGANWRLRAQAVVDKTIDPRDEVVVTVVG
;
A
#
# COMPACT_ATOMS: atom_id res chain seq x y z
N MET A 1 13.40 -13.23 11.18
CA MET A 1 13.07 -13.91 9.91
C MET A 1 12.38 -12.97 8.94
N GLY A 2 11.22 -12.44 9.28
CA GLY A 2 10.49 -11.54 8.42
C GLY A 2 11.27 -10.28 8.03
N LYS A 3 12.07 -9.76 8.94
CA LYS A 3 12.86 -8.56 8.68
C LYS A 3 13.87 -8.75 7.56
N ILE A 4 14.49 -9.90 7.46
CA ILE A 4 15.47 -10.17 6.40
C ILE A 4 14.79 -10.23 5.05
N LYS A 5 13.67 -10.91 4.98
CA LYS A 5 12.88 -10.98 3.74
C LYS A 5 12.37 -9.61 3.34
N PHE A 6 11.95 -8.84 4.33
CA PHE A 6 11.43 -7.51 4.11
C PHE A 6 12.49 -6.59 3.51
N SER A 7 13.72 -6.65 4.02
CA SER A 7 14.80 -5.84 3.48
C SER A 7 15.10 -6.16 2.04
N LYS A 8 15.09 -7.44 1.67
CA LYS A 8 15.29 -7.85 0.27
C LYS A 8 14.15 -7.37 -0.61
N THR A 9 12.92 -7.46 -0.12
CA THR A 9 11.76 -6.98 -0.83
C THR A 9 11.87 -5.48 -1.07
N LEU A 10 12.30 -4.74 -0.07
CA LEU A 10 12.50 -3.30 -0.19
C LEU A 10 13.47 -2.95 -1.32
N GLN A 11 14.62 -3.60 -1.38
CA GLN A 11 15.60 -3.35 -2.43
C GLN A 11 15.03 -3.66 -3.81
N PHE A 12 14.32 -4.75 -3.93
CA PHE A 12 13.71 -5.15 -5.16
C PHE A 12 12.65 -4.15 -5.63
N LEU A 13 11.79 -3.72 -4.72
CA LEU A 13 10.77 -2.73 -5.02
C LEU A 13 11.38 -1.41 -5.45
N THR A 14 12.45 -0.97 -4.79
CA THR A 14 13.13 0.26 -5.17
C THR A 14 13.63 0.19 -6.61
N ALA A 15 14.16 -0.94 -7.03
CA ALA A 15 14.60 -1.11 -8.41
C ALA A 15 13.43 -1.06 -9.40
N ASN A 16 12.27 -1.56 -9.03
CA ASN A 16 11.09 -1.58 -9.88
C ASN A 16 10.35 -0.24 -9.92
N LEU A 17 10.47 0.56 -8.89
CA LEU A 17 9.78 1.83 -8.78
C LEU A 17 9.99 2.73 -9.98
N ASN A 18 11.21 2.78 -10.47
CA ASN A 18 11.54 3.62 -11.62
C ASN A 18 10.78 3.22 -12.88
N LYS A 19 10.30 1.99 -12.94
CA LYS A 19 9.52 1.50 -14.08
C LYS A 19 8.03 1.69 -13.85
N ILE A 20 7.58 1.53 -12.62
CA ILE A 20 6.16 1.54 -12.28
C ILE A 20 5.61 2.97 -12.24
N ALA A 21 6.38 3.90 -11.76
CA ALA A 21 5.93 5.28 -11.59
C ALA A 21 5.51 5.96 -12.89
N GLY A 22 5.95 5.46 -14.04
CA GLY A 22 5.47 5.92 -15.33
C GLY A 22 5.70 7.39 -15.64
N GLY A 23 6.61 8.04 -14.95
CA GLY A 23 6.94 9.43 -15.09
C GLY A 23 8.20 9.71 -14.32
N ASP A 24 8.28 10.89 -13.74
CA ASP A 24 9.45 11.30 -12.99
C ASP A 24 9.36 10.98 -11.49
N MET A 25 8.22 10.50 -11.02
CA MET A 25 8.01 10.15 -9.63
C MET A 25 8.39 8.70 -9.34
N ARG A 26 8.84 8.46 -8.11
CA ARG A 26 9.06 7.10 -7.60
C ARG A 26 8.08 6.84 -6.46
N PHE A 27 7.48 5.66 -6.47
CA PHE A 27 6.46 5.31 -5.50
C PHE A 27 6.49 3.82 -5.21
N SER A 28 6.38 3.45 -3.94
CA SER A 28 6.17 2.06 -3.56
C SER A 28 5.28 1.95 -2.35
N LEU A 29 4.63 0.81 -2.24
CA LEU A 29 3.87 0.40 -1.08
C LEU A 29 4.56 -0.82 -0.49
N GLU A 30 4.90 -0.75 0.80
CA GLU A 30 5.58 -1.84 1.49
C GLU A 30 4.81 -2.23 2.74
N SER A 31 4.74 -3.52 3.01
CA SER A 31 4.14 -4.01 4.23
C SER A 31 5.19 -4.15 5.32
N ASP A 32 4.84 -3.73 6.53
CA ASP A 32 5.69 -3.94 7.71
C ASP A 32 5.45 -5.32 8.33
N ASP A 33 4.29 -5.91 8.08
CA ASP A 33 3.91 -7.21 8.60
C ASP A 33 3.88 -8.24 7.46
N GLU A 34 4.35 -9.46 7.72
CA GLU A 34 4.25 -10.55 6.74
C GLU A 34 2.83 -11.12 6.67
N GLU A 35 2.14 -11.11 7.81
CA GLU A 35 0.78 -11.62 7.93
C GLU A 35 0.05 -10.88 9.04
N VAL A 36 -1.26 -10.99 9.05
CA VAL A 36 -2.10 -10.33 10.05
C VAL A 36 -3.24 -11.27 10.42
N GLN A 37 -3.61 -11.28 11.69
CA GLN A 37 -4.77 -12.02 12.14
C GLN A 37 -6.06 -11.27 11.81
N ALA A 38 -7.11 -12.02 11.48
CA ALA A 38 -8.43 -11.43 11.30
C ALA A 38 -8.83 -10.65 12.55
N GLY A 39 -9.30 -9.43 12.34
CA GLY A 39 -9.65 -8.52 13.44
C GLY A 39 -8.51 -7.67 13.95
N GLU A 40 -7.29 -7.91 13.51
CA GLU A 40 -6.12 -7.16 13.92
C GLU A 40 -5.73 -6.11 12.89
N VAL A 41 -4.71 -5.35 13.20
CA VAL A 41 -4.23 -4.23 12.38
C VAL A 41 -3.07 -4.67 11.51
N PHE A 42 -3.17 -4.36 10.23
CA PHE A 42 -2.08 -4.53 9.25
C PHE A 42 -1.37 -3.21 9.05
N ARG A 43 -0.05 -3.22 9.11
CA ARG A 43 0.78 -2.03 8.95
C ARG A 43 1.54 -2.08 7.64
N ALA A 44 1.53 -0.95 6.97
CA ALA A 44 2.26 -0.75 5.73
C ALA A 44 2.77 0.69 5.68
N ARG A 45 3.48 1.02 4.63
CA ARG A 45 3.93 2.39 4.39
C ARG A 45 4.01 2.64 2.91
N ALA A 46 3.67 3.85 2.52
CA ALA A 46 3.86 4.34 1.17
C ALA A 46 5.10 5.22 1.14
N ILE A 47 5.94 5.02 0.14
CA ILE A 47 7.16 5.80 -0.04
C ILE A 47 7.03 6.54 -1.35
N VAL A 48 7.11 7.86 -1.29
CA VAL A 48 6.95 8.75 -2.45
C VAL A 48 8.20 9.60 -2.57
N CYS A 49 8.75 9.68 -3.77
CA CYS A 49 9.94 10.47 -4.01
C CYS A 49 9.74 11.35 -5.24
N ALA A 50 9.94 12.66 -5.08
CA ALA A 50 9.91 13.61 -6.18
C ALA A 50 11.18 13.47 -7.04
N PRO A 51 11.12 13.88 -8.31
CA PRO A 51 12.31 13.88 -9.16
C PRO A 51 13.35 14.83 -8.59
N GLU A 52 14.62 14.61 -8.93
CA GLU A 52 15.72 15.39 -8.36
C GLU A 52 15.73 16.84 -8.81
N ASP A 53 15.13 17.15 -9.93
CA ASP A 53 15.18 18.46 -10.56
C ASP A 53 13.85 19.21 -10.56
N LYS A 54 12.82 18.66 -9.93
CA LYS A 54 11.48 19.26 -9.94
C LYS A 54 10.75 19.07 -8.63
N ASP A 55 10.11 20.13 -8.17
CA ASP A 55 9.16 20.06 -7.07
C ASP A 55 7.85 19.47 -7.56
N ARG A 56 7.18 18.72 -6.70
CA ARG A 56 5.85 18.20 -6.95
C ARG A 56 4.97 18.45 -5.74
N THR A 57 3.66 18.37 -5.94
CA THR A 57 2.70 18.40 -4.83
C THR A 57 1.94 17.10 -4.84
N LEU A 58 1.99 16.42 -3.72
CA LEU A 58 1.18 15.23 -3.49
C LEU A 58 -0.20 15.69 -3.04
N THR A 59 -1.18 15.61 -3.92
CA THR A 59 -2.55 16.00 -3.59
C THR A 59 -3.14 15.09 -2.55
N ARG A 60 -2.98 13.79 -2.73
CA ARG A 60 -3.42 12.80 -1.74
C ARG A 60 -2.83 11.43 -2.05
N ILE A 61 -2.85 10.57 -1.06
CA ILE A 61 -2.66 9.13 -1.26
C ILE A 61 -3.97 8.46 -0.91
N THR A 62 -4.55 7.77 -1.89
CA THR A 62 -5.73 6.94 -1.65
C THR A 62 -5.29 5.52 -1.42
N ILE A 63 -5.92 4.87 -0.47
CA ILE A 63 -5.66 3.46 -0.19
C ILE A 63 -6.96 2.69 -0.30
N ASN A 64 -6.86 1.44 -0.71
CA ASN A 64 -8.00 0.54 -0.85
C ASN A 64 -7.59 -0.83 -0.34
N ILE A 65 -8.31 -1.33 0.67
CA ILE A 65 -8.18 -2.72 1.10
C ILE A 65 -9.31 -3.52 0.48
N ARG A 66 -8.97 -4.63 -0.13
CA ARG A 66 -9.94 -5.49 -0.80
C ARG A 66 -9.72 -6.93 -0.41
N GLY A 67 -10.81 -7.63 -0.17
CA GLY A 67 -10.77 -9.05 0.17
C GLY A 67 -12.17 -9.61 0.26
N GLN A 68 -12.35 -10.60 1.09
CA GLN A 68 -13.63 -11.28 1.27
C GLN A 68 -13.93 -11.43 2.75
N ILE A 69 -15.19 -11.28 3.10
CA ILE A 69 -15.68 -11.52 4.46
C ILE A 69 -16.74 -12.60 4.42
N GLN A 70 -16.94 -13.26 5.55
CA GLN A 70 -17.94 -14.29 5.68
C GLN A 70 -19.04 -13.80 6.62
N ARG A 71 -20.28 -13.78 6.11
CA ARG A 71 -21.47 -13.43 6.88
C ARG A 71 -22.58 -14.40 6.52
N ASP A 72 -23.28 -14.88 7.55
CA ASP A 72 -24.43 -15.78 7.36
C ASP A 72 -24.08 -16.98 6.50
N GLY A 73 -22.87 -17.51 6.65
CA GLY A 73 -22.38 -18.66 5.92
C GLY A 73 -22.03 -18.40 4.46
N GLN A 74 -22.03 -17.14 4.02
CA GLN A 74 -21.70 -16.78 2.65
C GLN A 74 -20.54 -15.81 2.59
N TRP A 75 -19.73 -15.94 1.56
CA TRP A 75 -18.62 -15.02 1.28
C TRP A 75 -19.16 -13.82 0.51
N GLN A 76 -18.69 -12.66 0.93
CA GLN A 76 -19.02 -11.40 0.28
C GLN A 76 -17.74 -10.64 -0.01
N ASP A 77 -17.71 -9.96 -1.14
CA ASP A 77 -16.59 -9.08 -1.45
C ASP A 77 -16.56 -7.91 -0.48
N TYR A 78 -15.37 -7.58 -0.05
CA TYR A 78 -15.13 -6.48 0.86
C TYR A 78 -14.17 -5.49 0.21
N SER A 79 -14.52 -4.21 0.29
CA SER A 79 -13.66 -3.14 -0.22
C SER A 79 -13.88 -1.89 0.61
N GLU A 80 -12.78 -1.28 1.03
CA GLU A 80 -12.85 -0.04 1.81
C GLU A 80 -11.76 0.90 1.34
N ASP A 81 -12.13 2.16 1.14
CA ASP A 81 -11.23 3.22 0.68
C ASP A 81 -10.96 4.21 1.81
N ALA A 82 -9.77 4.79 1.79
CA ALA A 82 -9.41 5.86 2.72
C ALA A 82 -8.32 6.72 2.09
N ASN A 83 -8.10 7.90 2.66
CA ASN A 83 -6.97 8.75 2.30
C ASN A 83 -5.91 8.65 3.38
N ALA A 84 -4.68 8.35 2.98
CA ALA A 84 -3.57 8.23 3.92
C ALA A 84 -2.81 9.55 4.10
N ALA A 85 -2.89 10.46 3.13
CA ALA A 85 -2.25 11.76 3.20
C ALA A 85 -2.94 12.72 2.22
N GLU A 86 -2.86 14.01 2.51
CA GLU A 86 -3.41 15.07 1.66
C GLU A 86 -2.50 16.30 1.68
N ASP A 87 -2.42 16.96 0.52
CA ASP A 87 -1.75 18.26 0.36
C ASP A 87 -0.34 18.31 0.92
N VAL A 88 0.49 17.37 0.48
CA VAL A 88 1.87 17.25 0.95
C VAL A 88 2.81 17.83 -0.11
N PRO A 89 3.60 18.86 0.23
CA PRO A 89 4.63 19.34 -0.67
C PRO A 89 5.76 18.33 -0.77
N LEU A 90 6.22 18.10 -1.99
CA LEU A 90 7.31 17.20 -2.29
C LEU A 90 8.43 17.97 -2.97
N PRO A 91 9.34 18.56 -2.21
CA PRO A 91 10.49 19.24 -2.80
C PRO A 91 11.33 18.31 -3.65
N ALA A 92 11.99 18.86 -4.65
CA ALA A 92 12.84 18.09 -5.56
C ALA A 92 13.79 17.16 -4.79
N GLY A 93 13.84 15.90 -5.21
CA GLY A 93 14.70 14.89 -4.61
C GLY A 93 14.28 14.40 -3.23
N HIS A 94 13.20 14.95 -2.67
CA HIS A 94 12.75 14.55 -1.34
C HIS A 94 11.95 13.25 -1.37
N GLU A 95 12.22 12.42 -0.37
CA GLU A 95 11.47 11.21 -0.10
C GLU A 95 10.52 11.45 1.07
N TYR A 96 9.29 10.99 0.91
CA TYR A 96 8.28 11.11 1.94
C TYR A 96 7.70 9.73 2.26
N VAL A 97 7.75 9.34 3.53
CA VAL A 97 7.27 8.04 3.99
C VAL A 97 5.97 8.25 4.78
N ILE A 98 4.92 7.57 4.35
CA ILE A 98 3.59 7.73 4.93
C ILE A 98 3.18 6.41 5.57
N PRO A 99 2.99 6.36 6.89
CA PRO A 99 2.52 5.16 7.55
C PRO A 99 1.05 4.89 7.20
N ILE A 100 0.73 3.63 6.99
CA ILE A 100 -0.62 3.16 6.70
C ILE A 100 -0.98 2.09 7.71
N VAL A 101 -2.14 2.25 8.35
CA VAL A 101 -2.63 1.32 9.36
C VAL A 101 -4.05 0.94 8.97
N ILE A 102 -4.26 -0.36 8.71
CA ILE A 102 -5.55 -0.86 8.22
C ILE A 102 -6.03 -1.93 9.19
N LYS A 103 -7.27 -1.81 9.64
CA LYS A 103 -7.88 -2.86 10.44
C LYS A 103 -8.52 -3.89 9.54
N ILE A 104 -8.16 -5.15 9.74
CA ILE A 104 -8.75 -6.26 9.01
C ILE A 104 -10.03 -6.69 9.73
N PRO A 105 -11.15 -6.87 9.02
CA PRO A 105 -12.40 -7.27 9.66
C PRO A 105 -12.29 -8.59 10.42
N HIS A 106 -13.03 -8.73 11.49
CA HIS A 106 -13.10 -10.01 12.23
C HIS A 106 -13.63 -11.13 11.35
N GLU A 107 -14.52 -10.81 10.42
CA GLU A 107 -15.14 -11.76 9.51
C GLU A 107 -14.30 -12.03 8.28
N ALA A 108 -13.06 -11.56 8.24
CA ALA A 108 -12.18 -11.76 7.09
C ALA A 108 -12.01 -13.25 6.82
N VAL A 109 -12.19 -13.62 5.56
CA VAL A 109 -11.90 -14.98 5.13
C VAL A 109 -10.39 -15.14 5.07
N LEU A 110 -9.88 -16.22 5.64
CA LEU A 110 -8.44 -16.42 5.75
C LEU A 110 -7.83 -16.70 4.38
N SER A 111 -6.60 -16.31 4.22
CA SER A 111 -5.88 -16.56 2.97
C SER A 111 -5.75 -18.04 2.66
N GLU A 112 -5.55 -18.88 3.68
CA GLU A 112 -5.50 -20.32 3.51
C GLU A 112 -6.83 -20.92 3.05
N ASP A 113 -7.92 -20.23 3.28
CA ASP A 113 -9.26 -20.66 2.84
C ASP A 113 -9.61 -20.12 1.45
N GLY A 114 -8.65 -19.53 0.75
CA GLY A 114 -8.80 -19.10 -0.64
C GLY A 114 -9.08 -17.63 -0.86
N ALA A 115 -9.14 -16.83 0.17
CA ALA A 115 -9.37 -15.39 0.00
C ALA A 115 -8.08 -14.69 -0.44
N ASN A 116 -8.24 -13.73 -1.33
CA ASN A 116 -7.14 -12.87 -1.80
C ASN A 116 -7.31 -11.48 -1.20
N TRP A 117 -6.50 -11.17 -0.20
CA TRP A 117 -6.50 -9.84 0.39
C TRP A 117 -5.39 -9.00 -0.24
N ARG A 118 -5.73 -7.78 -0.62
CA ARG A 118 -4.77 -6.85 -1.24
C ARG A 118 -4.96 -5.46 -0.72
N LEU A 119 -3.85 -4.78 -0.49
CA LEU A 119 -3.83 -3.37 -0.18
C LEU A 119 -3.24 -2.64 -1.38
N ARG A 120 -3.99 -1.68 -1.90
CA ARG A 120 -3.56 -0.82 -3.01
C ARG A 120 -3.36 0.58 -2.51
N ALA A 121 -2.40 1.26 -3.08
CA ALA A 121 -2.20 2.68 -2.84
C ALA A 121 -1.96 3.38 -4.16
N GLN A 122 -2.49 4.59 -4.28
CA GLN A 122 -2.28 5.45 -5.44
C GLN A 122 -1.94 6.85 -4.96
N ALA A 123 -0.86 7.40 -5.47
CA ALA A 123 -0.48 8.76 -5.20
C ALA A 123 -1.05 9.65 -6.29
N VAL A 124 -1.87 10.62 -5.92
CA VAL A 124 -2.38 11.62 -6.86
C VAL A 124 -1.44 12.81 -6.78
N VAL A 125 -0.71 13.03 -7.86
CA VAL A 125 0.35 14.05 -7.93
C VAL A 125 0.05 15.01 -9.06
N ASP A 126 0.28 16.29 -8.82
CA ASP A 126 0.07 17.29 -9.85
C ASP A 126 1.08 17.12 -11.00
N LYS A 127 0.61 17.42 -12.21
CA LYS A 127 1.45 17.52 -13.42
C LYS A 127 2.22 16.26 -13.80
N THR A 128 1.80 15.09 -13.33
CA THR A 128 2.43 13.82 -13.71
C THR A 128 1.40 12.68 -13.66
N ILE A 129 1.81 11.52 -14.12
CA ILE A 129 0.98 10.32 -14.04
C ILE A 129 0.90 9.89 -12.57
N ASP A 130 -0.28 9.51 -12.12
CA ASP A 130 -0.50 9.08 -10.75
C ASP A 130 0.07 7.66 -10.54
N PRO A 131 1.17 7.51 -9.82
CA PRO A 131 1.74 6.20 -9.58
C PRO A 131 0.91 5.39 -8.58
N ARG A 132 0.96 4.09 -8.72
CA ARG A 132 0.24 3.16 -7.83
C ARG A 132 1.04 1.90 -7.61
N ASP A 133 0.75 1.25 -6.50
CA ASP A 133 1.37 -0.03 -6.14
C ASP A 133 0.39 -0.84 -5.30
N GLU A 134 0.71 -2.11 -5.13
CA GLU A 134 -0.17 -3.04 -4.45
C GLU A 134 0.66 -4.07 -3.70
N VAL A 135 0.18 -4.48 -2.53
CA VAL A 135 0.78 -5.58 -1.78
C VAL A 135 -0.28 -6.62 -1.45
N VAL A 136 0.13 -7.86 -1.40
CA VAL A 136 -0.71 -8.96 -0.94
C VAL A 136 -0.71 -8.95 0.57
N VAL A 137 -1.90 -9.09 1.16
CA VAL A 137 -2.05 -9.18 2.60
C VAL A 137 -2.42 -10.62 2.95
N THR A 138 -1.59 -11.27 3.75
CA THR A 138 -1.86 -12.63 4.21
C THR A 138 -2.63 -12.57 5.51
N VAL A 139 -3.88 -13.04 5.49
CA VAL A 139 -4.76 -13.03 6.67
C VAL A 139 -4.80 -14.42 7.26
N VAL A 140 -4.50 -14.51 8.54
CA VAL A 140 -4.45 -15.78 9.29
C VAL A 140 -5.44 -15.77 10.44
N GLY A 141 -5.72 -16.96 10.96
CA GLY A 141 -6.65 -17.11 12.08
C GLY A 141 -6.03 -16.97 13.47
#